data_db95e34143ca7e4b040e2290f40d51cc
#
_entry.id   db95e34143ca7e4b040e2290f40d51cc
#
_cell.length_a   1.000
_cell.length_b   1.000
_cell.length_c   1.000
_cell.angle_alpha   90.00
_cell.angle_beta   90.00
_cell.angle_gamma   90.00
#
_symmetry.space_group_name_H-M   'P 1'
#
loop_
_entity.id
_entity.type
_entity.pdbx_description
1 polymer ?
#
loop_
_entity_poly.entity_id
_entity_poly.type
_entity_poly.pdbx_seq_one_letter_code
_entity_poly.pdbx_strand_id
1 'polypeptide(L)'
;NSSPYFAGTAKPVHGFMWDPRQELGVDPPKRKKAPSAKRKGERPIISKGHVKDWVPRGFAVVHSSSPGTGLSQGCPTVGGDNESLAPKAVIDWLNGRAAGYTTVDGDLPVTACWSTGKVGMIGTSYNGTLCLAA
;
A
#
# COMPACT_ATOMS: atom_id res chain seq x y z
N ASN A 1 4.21 -1.09 -7.80
CA ASN A 1 3.88 -2.18 -6.91
C ASN A 1 2.79 -1.73 -5.94
N SER A 2 1.58 -2.22 -6.12
CA SER A 2 0.47 -2.00 -5.21
C SER A 2 0.43 -3.14 -4.18
N SER A 3 0.17 -2.84 -2.92
CA SER A 3 0.28 -3.84 -1.86
C SER A 3 -0.55 -3.54 -0.62
N PRO A 4 -1.23 -4.53 -0.06
CA PRO A 4 -1.82 -4.42 1.26
C PRO A 4 -0.79 -4.62 2.39
N TYR A 5 0.44 -5.04 2.06
CA TYR A 5 1.47 -5.36 3.05
C TYR A 5 2.34 -4.18 3.45
N PHE A 6 2.16 -3.02 2.84
CA PHE A 6 2.79 -1.80 3.29
C PHE A 6 2.07 -1.33 4.57
N ALA A 7 2.25 -2.12 5.63
CA ALA A 7 1.90 -1.64 6.94
C ALA A 7 2.71 -0.37 7.18
N GLY A 8 2.08 0.66 7.67
CA GLY A 8 2.77 1.86 8.08
C GLY A 8 3.93 1.50 9.03
N THR A 9 4.58 2.46 9.59
CA THR A 9 5.79 2.32 10.40
C THR A 9 5.64 1.52 11.71
N ALA A 10 4.43 1.01 12.03
CA ALA A 10 4.19 0.18 13.20
C ALA A 10 4.42 -1.29 12.84
N LYS A 11 5.35 -1.95 13.54
CA LYS A 11 5.41 -3.41 13.53
C LYS A 11 4.09 -3.94 14.07
N PRO A 12 3.44 -4.92 13.42
CA PRO A 12 2.26 -5.56 13.98
C PRO A 12 2.61 -6.11 15.38
N VAL A 13 1.79 -5.81 16.34
CA VAL A 13 1.99 -6.24 17.74
C VAL A 13 1.94 -7.77 17.86
N HIS A 14 1.26 -8.40 16.91
CA HIS A 14 1.21 -9.85 16.72
C HIS A 14 1.44 -10.13 15.25
N GLY A 15 2.31 -11.07 14.92
CA GLY A 15 2.74 -11.38 13.55
C GLY A 15 1.65 -11.80 12.56
N PHE A 16 0.41 -12.01 13.02
CA PHE A 16 -0.74 -12.37 12.21
C PHE A 16 -1.98 -11.61 12.67
N MET A 17 -2.78 -11.15 11.71
CA MET A 17 -4.06 -10.50 11.97
C MET A 17 -5.16 -11.49 12.38
N TRP A 18 -4.94 -12.78 12.21
CA TRP A 18 -5.89 -13.83 12.49
C TRP A 18 -5.45 -14.68 13.69
N ASP A 19 -6.32 -14.82 14.67
CA ASP A 19 -6.12 -15.72 15.83
C ASP A 19 -7.11 -16.89 15.73
N PRO A 20 -6.63 -18.11 15.47
CA PRO A 20 -7.49 -19.29 15.36
C PRO A 20 -8.35 -19.54 16.60
N ARG A 21 -7.95 -19.05 17.75
CA ARG A 21 -8.73 -19.16 18.98
C ARG A 21 -10.03 -18.36 18.96
N GLN A 22 -10.08 -17.28 18.19
CA GLN A 22 -11.31 -16.50 18.01
C GLN A 22 -12.34 -17.26 17.19
N GLU A 23 -11.92 -17.98 16.17
CA GLU A 23 -12.80 -18.82 15.35
C GLU A 23 -13.36 -20.02 16.14
N LEU A 24 -12.59 -20.54 17.06
CA LEU A 24 -13.00 -21.68 17.90
C LEU A 24 -13.88 -21.27 19.10
N GLY A 25 -14.27 -20.00 19.19
CA GLY A 25 -15.13 -19.50 20.27
C GLY A 25 -14.45 -19.45 21.64
N VAL A 26 -13.13 -19.46 21.67
CA VAL A 26 -12.35 -19.29 22.91
C VAL A 26 -12.16 -17.79 23.15
N ASP A 27 -12.44 -17.31 24.36
CA ASP A 27 -12.22 -15.92 24.70
C ASP A 27 -10.79 -15.49 24.39
N PRO A 28 -10.59 -14.41 23.64
CA PRO A 28 -9.25 -13.92 23.34
C PRO A 28 -8.55 -13.55 24.64
N PRO A 29 -7.25 -13.85 24.79
CA PRO A 29 -6.51 -13.46 25.96
C PRO A 29 -6.61 -11.94 26.15
N LYS A 30 -6.84 -11.48 27.38
CA LYS A 30 -6.89 -10.04 27.70
C LYS A 30 -5.68 -9.36 27.08
N ARG A 31 -5.91 -8.48 26.12
CA ARG A 31 -4.83 -7.72 25.47
C ARG A 31 -4.04 -6.98 26.54
N LYS A 32 -2.81 -7.37 26.77
CA LYS A 32 -1.87 -6.49 27.45
C LYS A 32 -1.83 -5.20 26.64
N LYS A 33 -2.03 -4.04 27.27
CA LYS A 33 -1.88 -2.75 26.59
C LYS A 33 -0.56 -2.81 25.81
N ALA A 34 -0.65 -2.86 24.49
CA ALA A 34 0.55 -2.77 23.69
C ALA A 34 1.25 -1.46 24.05
N PRO A 35 2.55 -1.47 24.31
CA PRO A 35 3.27 -0.21 24.42
C PRO A 35 2.95 0.59 23.18
N SER A 36 2.51 1.83 23.35
CA SER A 36 2.18 2.71 22.21
C SER A 36 3.42 2.72 21.31
N ALA A 37 3.33 2.03 20.18
CA ALA A 37 4.41 2.02 19.24
C ALA A 37 4.54 3.48 18.77
N LYS A 38 5.56 4.17 19.25
CA LYS A 38 5.92 5.49 18.71
C LYS A 38 6.10 5.26 17.22
N ARG A 39 5.23 5.85 16.41
CA ARG A 39 5.37 5.83 14.95
C ARG A 39 6.77 6.37 14.63
N LYS A 40 7.67 5.49 14.26
CA LYS A 40 9.00 5.87 13.78
C LYS A 40 8.87 6.37 12.34
N GLY A 41 8.51 7.63 12.20
CA GLY A 41 8.47 8.30 10.93
C GLY A 41 7.11 8.17 10.20
N GLU A 42 6.76 9.18 9.47
CA GLU A 42 5.50 9.30 8.68
C GLU A 42 5.61 8.67 7.29
N ARG A 43 6.73 8.03 6.97
CA ARG A 43 6.99 7.51 5.63
C ARG A 43 6.59 6.04 5.51
N PRO A 44 5.88 5.66 4.44
CA PRO A 44 5.58 4.27 4.13
C PRO A 44 6.89 3.49 3.92
N ILE A 45 6.86 2.19 4.27
CA ILE A 45 8.00 1.30 4.01
C ILE A 45 8.07 1.05 2.51
N ILE A 46 9.13 1.56 1.88
CA ILE A 46 9.41 1.33 0.47
C ILE A 46 10.35 0.13 0.34
N SER A 47 10.07 -0.78 -0.59
CA SER A 47 10.94 -1.91 -0.89
C SER A 47 12.29 -1.44 -1.43
N LYS A 48 13.31 -1.59 -0.60
CA LYS A 48 14.70 -1.23 -0.98
C LYS A 48 15.21 -2.07 -2.16
N GLY A 49 14.74 -3.31 -2.30
CA GLY A 49 15.11 -4.19 -3.41
C GLY A 49 14.69 -3.59 -4.75
N HIS A 50 13.42 -3.25 -4.91
CA HIS A 50 12.94 -2.66 -6.16
C HIS A 50 13.66 -1.33 -6.49
N VAL A 51 13.88 -0.49 -5.49
CA VAL A 51 14.61 0.78 -5.70
C VAL A 51 16.04 0.51 -6.17
N LYS A 52 16.75 -0.40 -5.50
CA LYS A 52 18.14 -0.76 -5.84
C LYS A 52 18.26 -1.31 -7.25
N ASP A 53 17.29 -2.12 -7.68
CA ASP A 53 17.40 -2.84 -8.94
C ASP A 53 16.91 -2.01 -10.13
N TRP A 54 15.85 -1.20 -9.97
CA TRP A 54 15.20 -0.52 -11.09
C TRP A 54 15.64 0.93 -11.28
N VAL A 55 15.88 1.67 -10.20
CA VAL A 55 16.26 3.09 -10.31
C VAL A 55 17.58 3.29 -11.08
N PRO A 56 18.66 2.50 -10.85
CA PRO A 56 19.89 2.64 -11.63
C PRO A 56 19.73 2.30 -13.11
N ARG A 57 18.62 1.62 -13.48
CA ARG A 57 18.29 1.28 -14.87
C ARG A 57 17.41 2.31 -15.56
N GLY A 58 17.20 3.47 -14.91
CA GLY A 58 16.43 4.58 -15.48
C GLY A 58 14.93 4.49 -15.26
N PHE A 59 14.46 3.62 -14.34
CA PHE A 59 13.05 3.52 -14.01
C PHE A 59 12.70 4.29 -12.74
N ALA A 60 11.55 4.94 -12.74
CA ALA A 60 10.94 5.40 -11.50
C ALA A 60 10.24 4.23 -10.81
N VAL A 61 10.42 4.10 -9.50
CA VAL A 61 9.77 3.05 -8.70
C VAL A 61 8.68 3.67 -7.86
N VAL A 62 7.44 3.26 -8.10
CA VAL A 62 6.26 3.74 -7.40
C VAL A 62 5.69 2.61 -6.52
N HIS A 63 5.43 2.91 -5.27
CA HIS A 63 4.74 2.03 -4.32
C HIS A 63 3.44 2.68 -3.88
N SER A 64 2.36 1.92 -3.91
CA SER A 64 1.06 2.36 -3.42
C SER A 64 0.50 1.37 -2.40
N SER A 65 -0.10 1.88 -1.35
CA SER A 65 -0.83 1.06 -0.38
C SER A 65 -2.24 0.82 -0.85
N SER A 66 -2.72 -0.42 -0.73
CA SER A 66 -4.12 -0.75 -1.00
C SER A 66 -5.05 0.00 -0.03
N PRO A 67 -6.32 0.26 -0.41
CA PRO A 67 -7.29 0.92 0.45
C PRO A 67 -7.36 0.27 1.84
N GLY A 68 -7.41 1.09 2.89
CA GLY A 68 -7.46 0.64 4.28
C GLY A 68 -6.15 0.07 4.83
N THR A 69 -5.04 0.14 4.08
CA THR A 69 -3.72 -0.35 4.52
C THR A 69 -2.68 0.77 4.52
N GLY A 70 -1.63 0.61 5.31
CA GLY A 70 -0.57 1.60 5.41
C GLY A 70 -1.11 2.96 5.87
N LEU A 71 -0.98 3.95 5.03
CA LEU A 71 -1.54 5.30 5.24
C LEU A 71 -2.77 5.56 4.36
N SER A 72 -3.21 4.58 3.56
CA SER A 72 -4.40 4.71 2.73
C SER A 72 -5.68 4.63 3.56
N GLN A 73 -6.62 5.47 3.23
CA GLN A 73 -7.97 5.45 3.81
C GLN A 73 -8.82 4.32 3.21
N GLY A 74 -9.96 4.08 3.81
CA GLY A 74 -10.93 3.09 3.37
C GLY A 74 -10.91 1.81 4.19
N CYS A 75 -11.60 0.81 3.69
CA CYS A 75 -11.68 -0.51 4.31
C CYS A 75 -10.95 -1.52 3.42
N PRO A 76 -10.06 -2.35 3.98
CA PRO A 76 -9.41 -3.38 3.19
C PRO A 76 -10.42 -4.43 2.74
N THR A 77 -10.30 -4.85 1.49
CA THR A 77 -11.10 -5.91 0.88
C THR A 77 -10.18 -6.97 0.29
N VAL A 78 -10.75 -8.06 -0.20
CA VAL A 78 -10.01 -9.08 -0.94
C VAL A 78 -10.62 -9.19 -2.34
N GLY A 79 -9.92 -8.62 -3.33
CA GLY A 79 -10.35 -8.64 -4.72
C GLY A 79 -11.60 -7.79 -5.03
N GLY A 80 -11.96 -6.85 -4.16
CA GLY A 80 -13.07 -5.93 -4.41
C GLY A 80 -12.72 -4.83 -5.42
N ASP A 81 -13.74 -4.17 -5.97
CA ASP A 81 -13.58 -3.12 -6.99
C ASP A 81 -12.68 -1.98 -6.54
N ASN A 82 -12.83 -1.54 -5.29
CA ASN A 82 -12.00 -0.47 -4.73
C ASN A 82 -10.51 -0.85 -4.69
N GLU A 83 -10.21 -2.13 -4.43
CA GLU A 83 -8.85 -2.62 -4.39
C GLU A 83 -8.26 -2.82 -5.80
N SER A 84 -9.06 -3.24 -6.75
CA SER A 84 -8.67 -3.37 -8.17
C SER A 84 -8.49 -2.01 -8.83
N LEU A 85 -9.35 -1.05 -8.52
CA LEU A 85 -9.30 0.30 -9.08
C LEU A 85 -8.19 1.17 -8.49
N ALA A 86 -7.71 0.88 -7.27
CA ALA A 86 -6.66 1.67 -6.64
C ALA A 86 -5.33 1.67 -7.43
N PRO A 87 -4.76 0.52 -7.84
CA PRO A 87 -3.57 0.53 -8.70
C PRO A 87 -3.85 1.15 -10.08
N LYS A 88 -5.05 0.98 -10.63
CA LYS A 88 -5.46 1.67 -11.86
C LYS A 88 -5.41 3.19 -11.70
N ALA A 89 -5.91 3.73 -10.60
CA ALA A 89 -5.86 5.17 -10.34
C ALA A 89 -4.42 5.71 -10.30
N VAL A 90 -3.48 4.93 -9.76
CA VAL A 90 -2.06 5.29 -9.79
C VAL A 90 -1.51 5.29 -11.22
N ILE A 91 -1.89 4.30 -12.05
CA ILE A 91 -1.51 4.26 -13.46
C ILE A 91 -2.09 5.48 -14.18
N ASP A 92 -3.33 5.82 -13.93
CA ASP A 92 -4.00 6.98 -14.55
C ASP A 92 -3.31 8.29 -14.13
N TRP A 93 -2.92 8.44 -12.87
CA TRP A 93 -2.14 9.59 -12.42
C TRP A 93 -0.77 9.67 -13.11
N LEU A 94 -0.06 8.55 -13.25
CA LEU A 94 1.24 8.49 -13.96
C LEU A 94 1.12 8.84 -15.45
N ASN A 95 -0.07 8.71 -16.01
CA ASN A 95 -0.39 9.05 -17.40
C ASN A 95 -1.09 10.43 -17.53
N GLY A 96 -1.25 11.18 -16.45
CA GLY A 96 -1.94 12.47 -16.46
C GLY A 96 -3.45 12.40 -16.66
N ARG A 97 -4.05 11.21 -16.49
CA ARG A 97 -5.51 10.99 -16.63
C ARG A 97 -6.28 11.12 -15.31
N ALA A 98 -5.57 11.12 -14.19
CA ALA A 98 -6.16 11.32 -12.87
C ALA A 98 -5.39 12.37 -12.07
N ALA A 99 -6.08 13.08 -11.19
CA ALA A 99 -5.47 14.01 -10.26
C ALA A 99 -4.83 13.25 -9.09
N GLY A 100 -3.66 13.75 -8.63
CA GLY A 100 -3.03 13.36 -7.37
C GLY A 100 -2.81 14.59 -6.52
N TYR A 101 -2.73 14.42 -5.21
CA TYR A 101 -2.57 15.52 -4.25
C TYR A 101 -1.48 15.21 -3.24
N THR A 102 -0.90 16.24 -2.63
CA THR A 102 0.18 16.10 -1.65
C THR A 102 -0.30 15.52 -0.31
N THR A 103 -1.56 15.74 0.02
CA THR A 103 -2.20 15.27 1.26
C THR A 103 -3.61 14.78 0.96
N VAL A 104 -4.18 14.01 1.88
CA VAL A 104 -5.52 13.41 1.73
C VAL A 104 -6.61 14.47 1.59
N ASP A 105 -6.53 15.52 2.40
CA ASP A 105 -7.51 16.62 2.43
C ASP A 105 -6.97 17.88 1.73
N GLY A 106 -5.88 17.72 0.98
CA GLY A 106 -5.20 18.83 0.31
C GLY A 106 -5.78 19.12 -1.06
N ASP A 107 -5.67 20.36 -1.45
CA ASP A 107 -6.07 20.88 -2.76
C ASP A 107 -4.86 21.14 -3.70
N LEU A 108 -3.63 20.92 -3.20
CA LEU A 108 -2.41 21.12 -3.99
C LEU A 108 -2.16 19.92 -4.91
N PRO A 109 -2.40 20.06 -6.22
CA PRO A 109 -2.23 18.97 -7.17
C PRO A 109 -0.77 18.61 -7.36
N VAL A 110 -0.51 17.36 -7.59
CA VAL A 110 0.81 16.81 -7.96
C VAL A 110 0.71 16.11 -9.30
N THR A 111 1.52 16.55 -10.23
CA THR A 111 1.62 15.96 -11.56
C THR A 111 2.89 15.13 -11.69
N ALA A 112 2.78 13.95 -12.25
CA ALA A 112 3.93 13.09 -12.54
C ALA A 112 4.64 13.52 -13.85
N CYS A 113 5.09 14.78 -13.92
CA CYS A 113 5.71 15.38 -15.11
C CYS A 113 6.99 14.66 -15.58
N TRP A 114 7.59 13.88 -14.72
CA TRP A 114 8.76 13.04 -14.99
C TRP A 114 8.38 11.67 -15.60
N SER A 115 7.11 11.30 -15.62
CA SER A 115 6.64 10.02 -16.16
C SER A 115 6.52 10.07 -17.67
N THR A 116 6.94 9.00 -18.33
CA THR A 116 6.75 8.83 -19.78
C THR A 116 5.36 8.26 -20.12
N GLY A 117 4.55 7.96 -19.12
CA GLY A 117 3.26 7.27 -19.27
C GLY A 117 3.38 5.77 -19.53
N LYS A 118 4.58 5.24 -19.75
CA LYS A 118 4.80 3.79 -19.89
C LYS A 118 4.94 3.17 -18.51
N VAL A 119 3.95 2.39 -18.11
CA VAL A 119 3.87 1.80 -16.77
C VAL A 119 3.91 0.29 -16.87
N GLY A 120 4.86 -0.31 -16.15
CA GLY A 120 4.90 -1.75 -15.89
C GLY A 120 4.52 -2.02 -14.43
N MET A 121 3.83 -3.10 -14.19
CA MET A 121 3.51 -3.54 -12.83
C MET A 121 4.31 -4.79 -12.48
N ILE A 122 4.73 -4.87 -11.22
CA ILE A 122 5.46 -6.00 -10.67
C ILE A 122 4.91 -6.32 -9.28
N GLY A 123 4.75 -7.58 -8.99
CA GLY A 123 4.32 -8.03 -7.68
C GLY A 123 4.53 -9.52 -7.48
N THR A 124 4.67 -9.93 -6.22
CA THR A 124 4.77 -11.32 -5.80
C THR A 124 3.58 -11.65 -4.93
N SER A 125 3.04 -12.87 -5.04
CA SER A 125 1.87 -13.31 -4.28
C SER A 125 0.66 -12.39 -4.56
N TYR A 126 -0.03 -11.93 -3.57
CA TYR A 126 -1.20 -11.06 -3.69
C TYR A 126 -0.90 -9.73 -4.44
N ASN A 127 0.30 -9.21 -4.30
CA ASN A 127 0.72 -8.05 -5.10
C ASN A 127 0.77 -8.36 -6.60
N GLY A 128 1.07 -9.61 -6.97
CA GLY A 128 0.98 -10.08 -8.35
C GLY A 128 -0.46 -10.17 -8.84
N THR A 129 -1.39 -10.61 -7.99
CA THR A 129 -2.83 -10.61 -8.29
C THR A 129 -3.32 -9.20 -8.60
N LEU A 130 -2.90 -8.20 -7.82
CA LEU A 130 -3.26 -6.80 -8.05
C LEU A 130 -2.72 -6.25 -9.36
N CYS A 131 -1.62 -6.80 -9.89
CA CYS A 131 -1.11 -6.43 -11.21
C CYS A 131 -2.04 -6.89 -12.34
N LEU A 132 -2.77 -7.98 -12.15
CA LEU A 132 -3.70 -8.53 -13.15
C LEU A 132 -5.09 -7.91 -13.03
N ALA A 133 -5.43 -7.38 -11.86
CA ALA A 133 -6.74 -6.80 -11.57
C ALA A 133 -6.84 -5.31 -11.96
N ALA A 134 -5.70 -4.65 -12.18
CA ALA A 134 -5.60 -3.22 -12.44
C ALA A 134 -6.00 -2.79 -13.85
#